data_7aa311defbe56dfb4174e652c4a3ebf1
#
_entry.id   7aa311defbe56dfb4174e652c4a3ebf1
#
_cell.length_a   1.000
_cell.length_b   1.000
_cell.length_c   1.000
_cell.angle_alpha   90.00
_cell.angle_beta   90.00
_cell.angle_gamma   90.00
#
_symmetry.space_group_name_H-M   'P 1'
#
loop_
_entity.id
_entity.type
_entity.pdbx_description
1 polymer ?
#
loop_
_entity_poly.entity_id
_entity_poly.type
_entity_poly.pdbx_seq_one_letter_code
_entity_poly.pdbx_strand_id
1 'polypeptide(L)'
;MQIREHLGANKPAVILYPSGTVVTFDELEARANRLAHSFRSAGLVEGDAVAILMENNEHIHAVMWAARRSGLYYVPINTHLTAREAAYIVDNSAAKAIIGSAALRKTCENLAEHLPAGLPPVLMIADDDLDGWQRYPECVADQPDTPIDDEVEGDLLQYSSGTTGRPKGIKRALPQVSPAEAPGMMSALVGFWMHPDAVYLSPAPLYHTAPSVWSMTVQAAGITTVVLEKFDPEGCLEAIQRHRVTHAQFVPVMFTRMLKLPDSVRSSYDVSSLERVMHAAAPCPVEIKKQMIDWWGPIVDEYYASSEAIGSTLISAEEWLAHPGSVGKPMLCELHILDENGNELPPGQPGEIYFAGGFDFEYLNDAAKTAASRDKRGWATVGDVGYLDDDGYLYLTDRRHHMIISGGVNIYPQETENLLVTHPKVLDAAVFGIPDDEMGQSVKAVVQTVDSADATDEFSDDLLAWLRDRLAHYKCPRSISFEAQLPRTDTGKLYKNELLKKYSV
;
A
#
# COMPACT_ATOMS: atom_id res chain seq x y z
N MET A 1 -11.24 3.24 -20.08
CA MET A 1 -10.07 2.54 -20.66
C MET A 1 -10.04 1.08 -20.19
N GLN A 2 -9.79 0.15 -21.08
CA GLN A 2 -9.76 -1.28 -20.81
C GLN A 2 -8.57 -1.93 -21.53
N ILE A 3 -8.07 -3.04 -20.99
CA ILE A 3 -6.94 -3.76 -21.62
C ILE A 3 -7.25 -4.21 -23.06
N ARG A 4 -8.51 -4.49 -23.39
CA ARG A 4 -8.94 -4.89 -24.76
C ARG A 4 -8.74 -3.82 -25.83
N GLU A 5 -8.52 -2.56 -25.46
CA GLU A 5 -8.24 -1.46 -26.39
C GLU A 5 -6.80 -1.54 -26.94
N HIS A 6 -5.96 -2.43 -26.39
CA HIS A 6 -4.52 -2.54 -26.65
C HIS A 6 -4.10 -3.90 -27.23
N LEU A 7 -5.06 -4.68 -27.76
CA LEU A 7 -4.82 -6.02 -28.32
C LEU A 7 -4.12 -5.97 -29.70
N GLY A 8 -3.55 -7.09 -30.12
CA GLY A 8 -3.04 -7.34 -31.48
C GLY A 8 -1.60 -6.91 -31.73
N ALA A 9 -0.90 -6.33 -30.77
CA ALA A 9 0.49 -5.90 -30.92
C ALA A 9 1.53 -6.84 -30.29
N ASN A 10 1.09 -7.96 -29.70
CA ASN A 10 1.92 -8.84 -28.88
C ASN A 10 2.72 -8.05 -27.82
N LYS A 11 2.15 -6.92 -27.36
CA LYS A 11 2.76 -6.02 -26.40
C LYS A 11 2.71 -6.63 -25.01
N PRO A 12 3.81 -6.65 -24.23
CA PRO A 12 3.76 -7.06 -22.83
C PRO A 12 2.82 -6.17 -22.02
N ALA A 13 1.87 -6.77 -21.32
CA ALA A 13 1.07 -6.13 -20.29
C ALA A 13 1.78 -6.22 -18.93
N VAL A 14 2.37 -7.40 -18.66
CA VAL A 14 3.11 -7.69 -17.43
C VAL A 14 4.44 -8.35 -17.77
N ILE A 15 5.49 -7.90 -17.12
CA ILE A 15 6.80 -8.57 -17.10
C ILE A 15 7.16 -8.82 -15.64
N LEU A 16 7.26 -10.06 -15.21
CA LEU A 16 7.70 -10.41 -13.87
C LEU A 16 9.22 -10.34 -13.76
N TYR A 17 9.72 -9.83 -12.67
CA TYR A 17 11.13 -9.77 -12.37
C TYR A 17 11.41 -10.40 -10.99
N PRO A 18 12.38 -11.32 -10.82
CA PRO A 18 13.45 -11.64 -11.76
C PRO A 18 13.16 -12.79 -12.76
N SER A 19 12.02 -13.52 -12.68
CA SER A 19 11.76 -14.69 -13.52
C SER A 19 11.80 -14.40 -15.03
N GLY A 20 11.44 -13.17 -15.44
CA GLY A 20 11.33 -12.78 -16.82
C GLY A 20 10.06 -13.30 -17.50
N THR A 21 9.11 -13.84 -16.77
CA THR A 21 7.81 -14.27 -17.28
C THR A 21 7.07 -13.07 -17.88
N VAL A 22 6.58 -13.22 -19.10
CA VAL A 22 5.84 -12.19 -19.83
C VAL A 22 4.40 -12.63 -20.03
N VAL A 23 3.47 -11.75 -19.74
CA VAL A 23 2.05 -11.88 -20.11
C VAL A 23 1.71 -10.72 -21.03
N THR A 24 1.29 -11.03 -22.25
CA THR A 24 0.89 -10.02 -23.24
C THR A 24 -0.51 -9.47 -22.95
N PHE A 25 -0.90 -8.34 -23.57
CA PHE A 25 -2.27 -7.82 -23.45
C PHE A 25 -3.28 -8.82 -23.99
N ASP A 26 -2.98 -9.52 -25.08
CA ASP A 26 -3.84 -10.56 -25.66
C ASP A 26 -4.05 -11.72 -24.68
N GLU A 27 -2.97 -12.19 -24.04
CA GLU A 27 -3.05 -13.27 -23.05
C GLU A 27 -3.79 -12.83 -21.79
N LEU A 28 -3.53 -11.61 -21.29
CA LEU A 28 -4.19 -11.07 -20.11
C LEU A 28 -5.70 -10.95 -20.34
N GLU A 29 -6.11 -10.41 -21.49
CA GLU A 29 -7.52 -10.29 -21.87
C GLU A 29 -8.19 -11.67 -21.97
N ALA A 30 -7.56 -12.61 -22.68
CA ALA A 30 -8.08 -13.96 -22.82
C ALA A 30 -8.23 -14.70 -21.48
N ARG A 31 -7.21 -14.61 -20.60
CA ARG A 31 -7.25 -15.20 -19.24
C ARG A 31 -8.36 -14.58 -18.39
N ALA A 32 -8.49 -13.25 -18.43
CA ALA A 32 -9.53 -12.54 -17.67
C ALA A 32 -10.94 -12.88 -18.16
N ASN A 33 -11.15 -12.99 -19.48
CA ASN A 33 -12.44 -13.39 -20.06
C ASN A 33 -12.83 -14.82 -19.66
N ARG A 34 -11.92 -15.79 -19.83
CA ARG A 34 -12.17 -17.18 -19.43
C ARG A 34 -12.56 -17.30 -17.97
N LEU A 35 -11.86 -16.58 -17.10
CA LEU A 35 -12.18 -16.60 -15.67
C LEU A 35 -13.51 -15.90 -15.36
N ALA A 36 -13.87 -14.81 -16.06
CA ALA A 36 -15.17 -14.15 -15.93
C ALA A 36 -16.32 -15.10 -16.31
N HIS A 37 -16.18 -15.84 -17.41
CA HIS A 37 -17.15 -16.90 -17.79
C HIS A 37 -17.23 -17.99 -16.74
N SER A 38 -16.11 -18.41 -16.16
CA SER A 38 -16.09 -19.40 -15.08
C SER A 38 -16.83 -18.90 -13.84
N PHE A 39 -16.67 -17.64 -13.46
CA PHE A 39 -17.42 -17.03 -12.34
C PHE A 39 -18.92 -17.04 -12.60
N ARG A 40 -19.37 -16.67 -13.82
CA ARG A 40 -20.78 -16.71 -14.18
C ARG A 40 -21.32 -18.15 -14.19
N SER A 41 -20.56 -19.10 -14.74
CA SER A 41 -20.94 -20.53 -14.76
C SER A 41 -21.07 -21.12 -13.35
N ALA A 42 -20.28 -20.63 -12.42
CA ALA A 42 -20.35 -21.01 -11.00
C ALA A 42 -21.43 -20.24 -10.22
N GLY A 43 -22.20 -19.35 -10.86
CA GLY A 43 -23.31 -18.63 -10.27
C GLY A 43 -22.95 -17.39 -9.48
N LEU A 44 -21.73 -16.85 -9.65
CA LEU A 44 -21.35 -15.57 -9.05
C LEU A 44 -22.11 -14.44 -9.78
N VAL A 45 -22.66 -13.54 -9.00
CA VAL A 45 -23.44 -12.39 -9.48
C VAL A 45 -22.79 -11.09 -9.03
N GLU A 46 -23.23 -9.98 -9.62
CA GLU A 46 -22.79 -8.63 -9.22
C GLU A 46 -22.87 -8.42 -7.71
N GLY A 47 -21.81 -7.85 -7.14
CA GLY A 47 -21.65 -7.60 -5.71
C GLY A 47 -21.07 -8.75 -4.89
N ASP A 48 -20.95 -9.95 -5.46
CA ASP A 48 -20.22 -11.05 -4.82
C ASP A 48 -18.71 -10.74 -4.74
N ALA A 49 -18.01 -11.40 -3.81
CA ALA A 49 -16.60 -11.21 -3.59
C ALA A 49 -15.76 -12.43 -3.99
N VAL A 50 -14.56 -12.16 -4.52
CA VAL A 50 -13.53 -13.14 -4.88
C VAL A 50 -12.28 -12.87 -4.04
N ALA A 51 -11.94 -13.77 -3.14
CA ALA A 51 -10.73 -13.71 -2.35
C ALA A 51 -9.51 -14.16 -3.17
N ILE A 52 -8.41 -13.37 -3.11
CA ILE A 52 -7.18 -13.62 -3.85
C ILE A 52 -6.05 -13.88 -2.85
N LEU A 53 -5.58 -15.13 -2.80
CA LEU A 53 -4.47 -15.59 -1.99
C LEU A 53 -3.26 -15.89 -2.89
N MET A 54 -2.66 -14.83 -3.43
CA MET A 54 -1.53 -14.92 -4.37
C MET A 54 -0.46 -13.90 -4.03
N GLU A 55 0.79 -14.28 -4.24
CA GLU A 55 1.93 -13.39 -4.37
C GLU A 55 1.90 -12.66 -5.72
N ASN A 56 2.89 -11.82 -6.01
CA ASN A 56 3.08 -11.23 -7.33
C ASN A 56 3.49 -12.33 -8.32
N ASN A 57 2.55 -12.83 -9.12
CA ASN A 57 2.74 -13.86 -10.14
C ASN A 57 1.98 -13.51 -11.43
N GLU A 58 2.10 -14.34 -12.46
CA GLU A 58 1.48 -14.11 -13.78
C GLU A 58 -0.04 -14.23 -13.83
N HIS A 59 -0.67 -14.66 -12.76
CA HIS A 59 -2.13 -14.92 -12.72
C HIS A 59 -2.89 -13.79 -12.02
N ILE A 60 -2.29 -13.11 -11.05
CA ILE A 60 -3.00 -12.19 -10.15
C ILE A 60 -3.76 -11.07 -10.89
N HIS A 61 -3.16 -10.49 -11.94
CA HIS A 61 -3.83 -9.45 -12.72
C HIS A 61 -5.04 -9.99 -13.49
N ALA A 62 -4.95 -11.21 -14.06
CA ALA A 62 -6.08 -11.84 -14.74
C ALA A 62 -7.26 -12.05 -13.80
N VAL A 63 -7.01 -12.45 -12.54
CA VAL A 63 -8.03 -12.61 -11.50
C VAL A 63 -8.68 -11.26 -11.15
N MET A 64 -7.88 -10.21 -10.96
CA MET A 64 -8.38 -8.87 -10.68
C MET A 64 -9.22 -8.32 -11.83
N TRP A 65 -8.76 -8.47 -13.09
CA TRP A 65 -9.49 -8.04 -14.28
C TRP A 65 -10.79 -8.83 -14.49
N ALA A 66 -10.75 -10.15 -14.25
CA ALA A 66 -11.96 -10.99 -14.34
C ALA A 66 -13.03 -10.57 -13.32
N ALA A 67 -12.64 -10.38 -12.08
CA ALA A 67 -13.55 -9.91 -11.04
C ALA A 67 -14.11 -8.52 -11.38
N ARG A 68 -13.23 -7.59 -11.78
CA ARG A 68 -13.60 -6.22 -12.12
C ARG A 68 -14.64 -6.15 -13.25
N ARG A 69 -14.45 -6.89 -14.38
CA ARG A 69 -15.40 -6.88 -15.49
C ARG A 69 -16.70 -7.63 -15.20
N SER A 70 -16.72 -8.43 -14.15
CA SER A 70 -17.87 -9.22 -13.74
C SER A 70 -18.74 -8.56 -12.66
N GLY A 71 -18.47 -7.28 -12.31
CA GLY A 71 -19.18 -6.60 -11.23
C GLY A 71 -18.91 -7.19 -9.84
N LEU A 72 -17.78 -7.86 -9.66
CA LEU A 72 -17.40 -8.50 -8.41
C LEU A 72 -16.45 -7.63 -7.61
N TYR A 73 -16.47 -7.82 -6.30
CA TYR A 73 -15.40 -7.30 -5.45
C TYR A 73 -14.21 -8.27 -5.49
N TYR A 74 -13.02 -7.78 -5.87
CA TYR A 74 -11.80 -8.55 -5.67
C TYR A 74 -11.17 -8.18 -4.33
N VAL A 75 -10.80 -9.21 -3.55
CA VAL A 75 -10.33 -9.11 -2.17
C VAL A 75 -8.91 -9.67 -2.09
N PRO A 76 -7.88 -8.89 -2.43
CA PRO A 76 -6.51 -9.36 -2.30
C PRO A 76 -6.13 -9.46 -0.82
N ILE A 77 -5.64 -10.65 -0.43
CA ILE A 77 -5.29 -10.98 0.95
C ILE A 77 -3.77 -10.95 1.10
N ASN A 78 -3.29 -10.27 2.15
CA ASN A 78 -1.88 -10.22 2.47
C ASN A 78 -1.31 -11.63 2.67
N THR A 79 -0.27 -11.96 1.92
CA THR A 79 0.35 -13.30 1.86
C THR A 79 1.06 -13.72 3.15
N HIS A 80 1.33 -12.78 4.06
CA HIS A 80 1.94 -13.06 5.36
C HIS A 80 0.95 -13.38 6.48
N LEU A 81 -0.37 -13.30 6.19
CA LEU A 81 -1.38 -13.65 7.17
C LEU A 81 -1.40 -15.17 7.42
N THR A 82 -1.68 -15.53 8.67
CA THR A 82 -1.96 -16.91 9.03
C THR A 82 -3.27 -17.38 8.39
N ALA A 83 -3.47 -18.69 8.25
CA ALA A 83 -4.73 -19.24 7.73
C ALA A 83 -5.97 -18.74 8.50
N ARG A 84 -5.84 -18.56 9.82
CA ARG A 84 -6.90 -18.01 10.68
C ARG A 84 -7.26 -16.55 10.32
N GLU A 85 -6.27 -15.72 10.07
CA GLU A 85 -6.47 -14.32 9.71
C GLU A 85 -7.00 -14.20 8.27
N ALA A 86 -6.49 -15.00 7.36
CA ALA A 86 -7.01 -15.08 5.98
C ALA A 86 -8.46 -15.57 5.97
N ALA A 87 -8.80 -16.61 6.74
CA ALA A 87 -10.16 -17.10 6.89
C ALA A 87 -11.13 -16.04 7.43
N TYR A 88 -10.67 -15.20 8.38
CA TYR A 88 -11.48 -14.07 8.84
C TYR A 88 -11.85 -13.11 7.69
N ILE A 89 -10.90 -12.81 6.79
CA ILE A 89 -11.17 -11.94 5.64
C ILE A 89 -12.14 -12.60 4.67
N VAL A 90 -11.95 -13.88 4.37
CA VAL A 90 -12.86 -14.66 3.51
C VAL A 90 -14.29 -14.68 4.06
N ASP A 91 -14.45 -14.96 5.35
CA ASP A 91 -15.75 -14.98 6.04
C ASP A 91 -16.39 -13.59 6.09
N ASN A 92 -15.64 -12.58 6.54
CA ASN A 92 -16.12 -11.21 6.69
C ASN A 92 -16.53 -10.56 5.35
N SER A 93 -15.81 -10.86 4.26
CA SER A 93 -16.13 -10.42 2.89
C SER A 93 -17.26 -11.23 2.25
N ALA A 94 -17.70 -12.31 2.88
CA ALA A 94 -18.65 -13.29 2.32
C ALA A 94 -18.21 -13.78 0.92
N ALA A 95 -16.90 -14.00 0.72
CA ALA A 95 -16.35 -14.40 -0.56
C ALA A 95 -16.99 -15.69 -1.09
N LYS A 96 -17.35 -15.69 -2.37
CA LYS A 96 -17.94 -16.84 -3.07
C LYS A 96 -16.90 -17.66 -3.83
N ALA A 97 -15.72 -17.10 -4.02
CA ALA A 97 -14.59 -17.77 -4.63
C ALA A 97 -13.30 -17.47 -3.85
N ILE A 98 -12.39 -18.45 -3.84
CA ILE A 98 -11.00 -18.25 -3.41
C ILE A 98 -10.10 -18.69 -4.56
N ILE A 99 -9.16 -17.86 -4.94
CA ILE A 99 -8.13 -18.20 -5.91
C ILE A 99 -6.78 -18.05 -5.22
N GLY A 100 -6.09 -19.17 -5.05
CA GLY A 100 -4.79 -19.28 -4.39
C GLY A 100 -3.66 -19.59 -5.36
N SER A 101 -2.43 -19.60 -4.86
CA SER A 101 -1.24 -20.03 -5.58
C SER A 101 -0.45 -21.08 -4.81
N ALA A 102 0.45 -21.79 -5.50
CA ALA A 102 1.35 -22.77 -4.93
C ALA A 102 2.16 -22.20 -3.74
N ALA A 103 2.60 -20.97 -3.81
CA ALA A 103 3.34 -20.31 -2.74
C ALA A 103 2.53 -20.20 -1.43
N LEU A 104 1.20 -20.13 -1.52
CA LEU A 104 0.29 -20.04 -0.37
C LEU A 104 -0.46 -21.35 -0.08
N ARG A 105 0.02 -22.47 -0.66
CA ARG A 105 -0.59 -23.80 -0.47
C ARG A 105 -0.94 -24.10 0.98
N LYS A 106 0.02 -23.91 1.91
CA LYS A 106 -0.19 -24.19 3.33
C LYS A 106 -1.32 -23.35 3.95
N THR A 107 -1.45 -22.10 3.56
CA THR A 107 -2.55 -21.24 4.00
C THR A 107 -3.87 -21.76 3.43
N CYS A 108 -3.93 -22.10 2.13
CA CYS A 108 -5.11 -22.62 1.47
C CYS A 108 -5.59 -23.95 2.10
N GLU A 109 -4.69 -24.89 2.39
CA GLU A 109 -4.99 -26.18 3.03
C GLU A 109 -5.69 -26.00 4.39
N ASN A 110 -5.24 -25.02 5.18
CA ASN A 110 -5.72 -24.84 6.54
C ASN A 110 -6.89 -23.86 6.68
N LEU A 111 -7.38 -23.26 5.59
CA LEU A 111 -8.51 -22.30 5.64
C LEU A 111 -9.78 -22.93 6.20
N ALA A 112 -10.10 -24.16 5.79
CA ALA A 112 -11.34 -24.86 6.17
C ALA A 112 -11.50 -25.00 7.68
N GLU A 113 -10.39 -25.16 8.41
CA GLU A 113 -10.37 -25.31 9.88
C GLU A 113 -10.85 -24.04 10.61
N HIS A 114 -10.83 -22.90 9.92
CA HIS A 114 -11.10 -21.57 10.51
C HIS A 114 -12.30 -20.86 9.92
N LEU A 115 -13.01 -21.49 8.92
CA LEU A 115 -14.19 -20.92 8.28
C LEU A 115 -15.48 -21.50 8.90
N PRO A 116 -16.27 -20.67 9.62
CA PRO A 116 -17.48 -21.16 10.32
C PRO A 116 -18.52 -21.78 9.38
N ALA A 117 -18.68 -21.22 8.18
CA ALA A 117 -19.63 -21.67 7.17
C ALA A 117 -19.03 -22.71 6.18
N GLY A 118 -17.78 -23.12 6.40
CA GLY A 118 -17.03 -23.93 5.44
C GLY A 118 -16.43 -23.12 4.29
N LEU A 119 -15.77 -23.83 3.37
CA LEU A 119 -15.13 -23.20 2.20
C LEU A 119 -16.19 -22.66 1.22
N PRO A 120 -15.92 -21.57 0.49
CA PRO A 120 -16.74 -21.10 -0.62
C PRO A 120 -16.92 -22.15 -1.73
N PRO A 121 -17.96 -22.02 -2.58
CA PRO A 121 -18.23 -23.01 -3.62
C PRO A 121 -17.19 -23.05 -4.75
N VAL A 122 -16.42 -21.98 -4.95
CA VAL A 122 -15.40 -21.90 -5.99
C VAL A 122 -14.02 -21.83 -5.35
N LEU A 123 -13.21 -22.86 -5.58
CA LEU A 123 -11.85 -22.97 -5.09
C LEU A 123 -10.92 -23.28 -6.26
N MET A 124 -9.98 -22.40 -6.53
CA MET A 124 -8.97 -22.58 -7.58
C MET A 124 -7.58 -22.37 -7.01
N ILE A 125 -6.61 -23.16 -7.47
CA ILE A 125 -5.20 -22.99 -7.10
C ILE A 125 -4.34 -22.97 -8.37
N ALA A 126 -3.47 -21.96 -8.47
CA ALA A 126 -2.52 -21.85 -9.55
C ALA A 126 -1.25 -22.64 -9.24
N ASP A 127 -0.74 -23.32 -10.28
CA ASP A 127 0.57 -24.00 -10.29
C ASP A 127 0.75 -25.10 -9.26
N ASP A 128 -0.38 -25.67 -8.78
CA ASP A 128 -0.36 -26.77 -7.79
C ASP A 128 -1.60 -27.67 -7.90
N ASP A 129 -1.52 -28.84 -7.23
CA ASP A 129 -2.62 -29.76 -6.98
C ASP A 129 -2.99 -29.71 -5.49
N LEU A 130 -4.20 -29.29 -5.17
CA LEU A 130 -4.70 -29.27 -3.80
C LEU A 130 -6.06 -29.97 -3.73
N ASP A 131 -6.20 -30.93 -2.81
CA ASP A 131 -7.42 -31.69 -2.67
C ASP A 131 -8.64 -30.79 -2.41
N GLY A 132 -9.70 -31.02 -3.19
CA GLY A 132 -10.90 -30.19 -3.16
C GLY A 132 -10.79 -28.84 -3.91
N TRP A 133 -9.66 -28.51 -4.51
CA TRP A 133 -9.46 -27.31 -5.33
C TRP A 133 -9.30 -27.67 -6.80
N GLN A 134 -9.77 -26.77 -7.68
CA GLN A 134 -9.56 -26.89 -9.12
C GLN A 134 -8.19 -26.30 -9.50
N ARG A 135 -7.52 -26.90 -10.45
CA ARG A 135 -6.26 -26.36 -10.98
C ARG A 135 -6.54 -25.18 -11.93
N TYR A 136 -6.04 -24.00 -11.58
CA TYR A 136 -6.08 -22.81 -12.43
C TYR A 136 -4.68 -22.62 -13.10
N PRO A 137 -4.60 -22.21 -14.37
CA PRO A 137 -5.67 -21.83 -15.31
C PRO A 137 -6.34 -23.01 -16.07
N GLU A 138 -5.98 -24.24 -15.78
CA GLU A 138 -6.43 -25.42 -16.54
C GLU A 138 -7.93 -25.58 -16.53
N CYS A 139 -8.59 -25.39 -15.36
CA CYS A 139 -10.04 -25.52 -15.22
C CYS A 139 -10.84 -24.47 -16.01
N VAL A 140 -10.18 -23.39 -16.47
CA VAL A 140 -10.84 -22.34 -17.25
C VAL A 140 -10.44 -22.36 -18.73
N ALA A 141 -9.55 -23.30 -19.14
CA ALA A 141 -8.98 -23.34 -20.50
C ALA A 141 -10.05 -23.48 -21.61
N ASP A 142 -11.13 -24.22 -21.33
CA ASP A 142 -12.23 -24.44 -22.26
C ASP A 142 -13.33 -23.36 -22.23
N GLN A 143 -13.20 -22.35 -21.34
CA GLN A 143 -14.11 -21.21 -21.28
C GLN A 143 -13.86 -20.25 -22.46
N PRO A 144 -14.90 -19.51 -22.92
CA PRO A 144 -14.73 -18.50 -23.96
C PRO A 144 -13.70 -17.43 -23.55
N ASP A 145 -12.85 -17.03 -24.49
CA ASP A 145 -11.89 -15.94 -24.33
C ASP A 145 -12.44 -14.57 -24.80
N THR A 146 -13.72 -14.52 -25.15
CA THR A 146 -14.48 -13.31 -25.45
C THR A 146 -15.11 -12.72 -24.19
N PRO A 147 -15.42 -11.42 -24.17
CA PRO A 147 -16.13 -10.80 -23.04
C PRO A 147 -17.44 -11.49 -22.70
N ILE A 148 -17.83 -11.45 -21.42
CA ILE A 148 -19.19 -11.83 -20.99
C ILE A 148 -20.20 -10.78 -21.48
N ASP A 149 -21.45 -11.19 -21.74
CA ASP A 149 -22.48 -10.30 -22.29
C ASP A 149 -22.98 -9.24 -21.29
N ASP A 150 -22.82 -9.49 -19.99
CA ASP A 150 -23.33 -8.68 -18.88
C ASP A 150 -22.20 -7.98 -18.10
N GLU A 151 -21.18 -7.45 -18.78
CA GLU A 151 -20.09 -6.76 -18.11
C GLU A 151 -20.57 -5.56 -17.29
N VAL A 152 -20.23 -5.57 -16.01
CA VAL A 152 -20.45 -4.47 -15.06
C VAL A 152 -19.16 -4.22 -14.30
N GLU A 153 -18.87 -2.96 -13.99
CA GLU A 153 -17.65 -2.56 -13.26
C GLU A 153 -17.70 -3.06 -11.82
N GLY A 154 -16.73 -3.87 -11.46
CA GLY A 154 -16.46 -4.30 -10.09
C GLY A 154 -15.48 -3.37 -9.39
N ASP A 155 -15.15 -3.65 -8.13
CA ASP A 155 -14.23 -2.81 -7.36
C ASP A 155 -13.35 -3.62 -6.40
N LEU A 156 -12.32 -2.96 -5.92
CA LEU A 156 -11.44 -3.45 -4.86
C LEU A 156 -12.17 -3.40 -3.51
N LEU A 157 -12.24 -4.51 -2.81
CA LEU A 157 -12.60 -4.58 -1.40
C LEU A 157 -11.32 -4.81 -0.58
N GLN A 158 -10.71 -3.70 -0.17
CA GLN A 158 -9.42 -3.73 0.52
C GLN A 158 -9.59 -3.97 2.01
N TYR A 159 -8.77 -4.87 2.56
CA TYR A 159 -8.63 -5.03 4.00
C TYR A 159 -7.40 -4.30 4.52
N SER A 160 -7.63 -3.30 5.38
CA SER A 160 -6.56 -2.59 6.07
C SER A 160 -6.28 -3.21 7.43
N SER A 161 -5.01 -3.16 7.89
CA SER A 161 -4.66 -3.51 9.27
C SER A 161 -5.33 -2.53 10.23
N GLY A 162 -6.44 -2.94 10.83
CA GLY A 162 -7.15 -2.10 11.79
C GLY A 162 -6.32 -1.79 13.03
N THR A 163 -6.48 -0.58 13.57
CA THR A 163 -5.87 -0.15 14.83
C THR A 163 -6.31 -1.00 16.03
N THR A 164 -7.43 -1.72 15.90
CA THR A 164 -8.03 -2.58 16.93
C THR A 164 -7.63 -4.05 16.85
N GLY A 165 -6.68 -4.40 15.96
CA GLY A 165 -6.10 -5.75 15.84
C GLY A 165 -6.79 -6.71 14.87
N ARG A 166 -7.98 -6.36 14.31
CA ARG A 166 -8.61 -7.12 13.21
C ARG A 166 -8.62 -6.30 11.93
N PRO A 167 -8.31 -6.91 10.76
CA PRO A 167 -8.42 -6.23 9.47
C PRO A 167 -9.84 -5.72 9.24
N LYS A 168 -9.96 -4.57 8.55
CA LYS A 168 -11.24 -3.93 8.24
C LYS A 168 -11.41 -3.87 6.75
N GLY A 169 -12.54 -4.40 6.24
CA GLY A 169 -12.92 -4.28 4.85
C GLY A 169 -13.40 -2.86 4.55
N ILE A 170 -12.80 -2.23 3.56
CA ILE A 170 -13.19 -0.91 3.05
C ILE A 170 -13.96 -1.16 1.77
N LYS A 171 -15.26 -0.88 1.79
CA LYS A 171 -16.19 -1.16 0.70
C LYS A 171 -16.73 0.13 0.12
N ARG A 172 -16.72 0.25 -1.20
CA ARG A 172 -17.38 1.30 -1.95
C ARG A 172 -18.57 0.71 -2.72
N ALA A 173 -19.59 1.51 -2.99
CA ALA A 173 -20.68 1.07 -3.83
C ALA A 173 -20.19 0.85 -5.28
N LEU A 174 -20.64 -0.24 -5.91
CA LEU A 174 -20.33 -0.49 -7.31
C LEU A 174 -21.00 0.57 -8.21
N PRO A 175 -20.31 1.08 -9.24
CA PRO A 175 -20.79 2.23 -10.01
C PRO A 175 -21.97 1.93 -10.96
N GLN A 176 -22.42 0.68 -11.07
CA GLN A 176 -23.56 0.23 -11.89
C GLN A 176 -23.47 0.66 -13.37
N VAL A 177 -22.27 0.67 -13.91
CA VAL A 177 -21.96 1.02 -15.30
C VAL A 177 -21.07 -0.04 -15.93
N SER A 178 -20.97 -0.06 -17.24
CA SER A 178 -20.01 -0.92 -17.91
C SER A 178 -18.56 -0.48 -17.56
N PRO A 179 -17.58 -1.39 -17.60
CA PRO A 179 -16.18 -1.02 -17.36
C PRO A 179 -15.64 0.05 -18.32
N ALA A 180 -16.26 0.23 -19.50
CA ALA A 180 -15.89 1.28 -20.44
C ALA A 180 -16.36 2.67 -20.01
N GLU A 181 -17.43 2.73 -19.24
CA GLU A 181 -18.07 3.99 -18.78
C GLU A 181 -17.67 4.34 -17.34
N ALA A 182 -16.99 3.42 -16.65
CA ALA A 182 -16.59 3.62 -15.26
C ALA A 182 -15.73 4.88 -15.10
N PRO A 183 -16.07 5.76 -14.15
CA PRO A 183 -15.31 6.99 -13.90
C PRO A 183 -13.89 6.63 -13.42
N GLY A 184 -12.91 7.07 -14.20
CA GLY A 184 -11.51 6.77 -13.91
C GLY A 184 -10.74 7.97 -13.43
N MET A 185 -10.88 8.39 -12.17
CA MET A 185 -10.00 9.42 -11.61
C MET A 185 -8.52 9.04 -11.74
N MET A 186 -8.17 7.80 -11.43
CA MET A 186 -6.82 7.26 -11.63
C MET A 186 -6.44 7.20 -13.11
N SER A 187 -7.37 6.89 -14.01
CA SER A 187 -7.12 6.89 -15.46
C SER A 187 -6.79 8.27 -15.99
N ALA A 188 -7.47 9.31 -15.50
CA ALA A 188 -7.13 10.69 -15.84
C ALA A 188 -5.76 11.09 -15.31
N LEU A 189 -5.42 10.68 -14.08
CA LEU A 189 -4.12 10.93 -13.47
C LEU A 189 -2.99 10.25 -14.24
N VAL A 190 -3.17 8.97 -14.60
CA VAL A 190 -2.18 8.23 -15.42
C VAL A 190 -2.00 8.92 -16.78
N GLY A 191 -3.10 9.32 -17.45
CA GLY A 191 -3.02 10.03 -18.74
C GLY A 191 -2.31 11.39 -18.68
N PHE A 192 -2.34 12.06 -17.53
CA PHE A 192 -1.58 13.29 -17.29
C PHE A 192 -0.10 13.02 -16.96
N TRP A 193 0.19 11.91 -16.30
CA TRP A 193 1.48 11.63 -15.68
C TRP A 193 2.38 10.72 -16.53
N MET A 194 1.78 9.87 -17.40
CA MET A 194 2.49 8.90 -18.24
C MET A 194 2.15 9.08 -19.72
N HIS A 195 3.12 8.76 -20.58
CA HIS A 195 2.93 8.69 -22.03
C HIS A 195 2.69 7.23 -22.50
N PRO A 196 2.16 7.01 -23.72
CA PRO A 196 1.79 5.67 -24.19
C PRO A 196 2.95 4.66 -24.29
N ASP A 197 4.18 5.17 -24.46
CA ASP A 197 5.40 4.35 -24.55
C ASP A 197 6.09 4.16 -23.19
N ALA A 198 5.47 4.62 -22.09
CA ALA A 198 6.01 4.45 -20.75
C ALA A 198 6.14 2.96 -20.39
N VAL A 199 7.09 2.67 -19.52
CA VAL A 199 7.23 1.39 -18.82
C VAL A 199 7.15 1.66 -17.33
N TYR A 200 6.15 1.06 -16.68
CA TYR A 200 5.87 1.28 -15.27
C TYR A 200 6.43 0.15 -14.41
N LEU A 201 7.14 0.48 -13.33
CA LEU A 201 7.62 -0.47 -12.33
C LEU A 201 6.71 -0.48 -11.11
N SER A 202 6.21 -1.66 -10.75
CA SER A 202 5.48 -1.96 -9.52
C SER A 202 6.34 -2.83 -8.60
N PRO A 203 7.11 -2.25 -7.66
CA PRO A 203 8.02 -3.01 -6.81
C PRO A 203 7.35 -3.59 -5.56
N ALA A 204 6.13 -3.17 -5.25
CA ALA A 204 5.41 -3.57 -4.05
C ALA A 204 4.40 -4.69 -4.31
N PRO A 205 3.98 -5.45 -3.27
CA PRO A 205 2.99 -6.51 -3.43
C PRO A 205 1.63 -5.99 -3.88
N LEU A 206 1.05 -6.69 -4.86
CA LEU A 206 -0.23 -6.33 -5.49
C LEU A 206 -1.46 -6.53 -4.58
N TYR A 207 -1.31 -7.17 -3.43
CA TYR A 207 -2.39 -7.24 -2.45
C TYR A 207 -2.61 -5.95 -1.66
N HIS A 208 -1.79 -4.91 -1.85
CA HIS A 208 -2.02 -3.58 -1.29
C HIS A 208 -2.76 -2.67 -2.27
N THR A 209 -3.49 -1.69 -1.74
CA THR A 209 -4.33 -0.76 -2.53
C THR A 209 -3.54 -0.06 -3.63
N ALA A 210 -2.46 0.64 -3.27
CA ALA A 210 -1.73 1.47 -4.23
C ALA A 210 -1.13 0.65 -5.38
N PRO A 211 -0.30 -0.40 -5.16
CA PRO A 211 0.27 -1.18 -6.27
C PRO A 211 -0.80 -1.89 -7.10
N SER A 212 -1.89 -2.38 -6.49
CA SER A 212 -3.02 -2.98 -7.23
C SER A 212 -3.68 -1.96 -8.16
N VAL A 213 -4.12 -0.83 -7.60
CA VAL A 213 -4.85 0.20 -8.36
C VAL A 213 -3.97 0.82 -9.44
N TRP A 214 -2.70 1.16 -9.12
CA TRP A 214 -1.78 1.72 -10.10
C TRP A 214 -1.50 0.76 -11.25
N SER A 215 -1.15 -0.50 -10.97
CA SER A 215 -0.84 -1.48 -12.02
C SER A 215 -2.03 -1.73 -12.96
N MET A 216 -3.23 -1.91 -12.41
CA MET A 216 -4.43 -2.10 -13.23
C MET A 216 -4.77 -0.84 -14.06
N THR A 217 -4.60 0.36 -13.50
CA THR A 217 -4.87 1.60 -14.23
C THR A 217 -3.85 1.83 -15.36
N VAL A 218 -2.59 1.52 -15.09
CA VAL A 218 -1.50 1.57 -16.08
C VAL A 218 -1.76 0.57 -17.22
N GLN A 219 -2.17 -0.65 -16.90
CA GLN A 219 -2.57 -1.65 -17.91
C GLN A 219 -3.80 -1.19 -18.72
N ALA A 220 -4.80 -0.58 -18.06
CA ALA A 220 -5.94 -0.01 -18.76
C ALA A 220 -5.55 1.07 -19.80
N ALA A 221 -4.44 1.78 -19.55
CA ALA A 221 -3.85 2.75 -20.48
C ALA A 221 -2.94 2.11 -21.54
N GLY A 222 -2.81 0.78 -21.57
CA GLY A 222 -1.96 0.06 -22.52
C GLY A 222 -0.46 0.16 -22.23
N ILE A 223 -0.07 0.51 -21.01
CA ILE A 223 1.31 0.68 -20.60
C ILE A 223 1.84 -0.62 -19.99
N THR A 224 3.03 -1.04 -20.37
CA THR A 224 3.69 -2.24 -19.84
C THR A 224 4.03 -2.05 -18.38
N THR A 225 3.66 -3.03 -17.53
CA THR A 225 3.98 -3.06 -16.11
C THR A 225 5.07 -4.09 -15.83
N VAL A 226 6.21 -3.64 -15.31
CA VAL A 226 7.23 -4.52 -14.72
C VAL A 226 6.87 -4.72 -13.25
N VAL A 227 6.69 -5.95 -12.82
CA VAL A 227 6.28 -6.29 -11.45
C VAL A 227 7.41 -7.05 -10.78
N LEU A 228 7.91 -6.55 -9.66
CA LEU A 228 8.84 -7.33 -8.83
C LEU A 228 8.07 -8.44 -8.11
N GLU A 229 8.51 -9.68 -8.25
CA GLU A 229 7.95 -10.82 -7.51
C GLU A 229 8.17 -10.65 -6.01
N LYS A 230 9.31 -10.07 -5.65
CA LYS A 230 9.66 -9.63 -4.31
C LYS A 230 10.57 -8.43 -4.38
N PHE A 231 10.36 -7.44 -3.53
CA PHE A 231 11.25 -6.28 -3.48
C PHE A 231 12.65 -6.68 -3.00
N ASP A 232 13.63 -6.40 -3.84
CA ASP A 232 15.05 -6.40 -3.53
C ASP A 232 15.65 -5.08 -4.03
N PRO A 233 16.43 -4.34 -3.22
CA PRO A 233 16.89 -3.01 -3.60
C PRO A 233 17.84 -3.02 -4.81
N GLU A 234 18.73 -4.00 -4.95
CA GLU A 234 19.63 -4.11 -6.09
C GLU A 234 18.88 -4.63 -7.33
N GLY A 235 18.05 -5.68 -7.17
CA GLY A 235 17.19 -6.20 -8.24
C GLY A 235 16.23 -5.15 -8.78
N CYS A 236 15.81 -4.18 -7.96
CA CYS A 236 15.00 -3.05 -8.40
C CYS A 236 15.78 -2.14 -9.38
N LEU A 237 17.06 -1.83 -9.10
CA LEU A 237 17.92 -1.05 -9.99
C LEU A 237 18.21 -1.79 -11.30
N GLU A 238 18.46 -3.11 -11.21
CA GLU A 238 18.63 -3.96 -12.39
C GLU A 238 17.36 -3.97 -13.26
N ALA A 239 16.17 -4.10 -12.67
CA ALA A 239 14.90 -4.06 -13.39
C ALA A 239 14.69 -2.72 -14.11
N ILE A 240 15.03 -1.59 -13.47
CA ILE A 240 14.97 -0.25 -14.07
C ILE A 240 15.86 -0.20 -15.32
N GLN A 241 17.11 -0.59 -15.20
CA GLN A 241 18.05 -0.59 -16.32
C GLN A 241 17.60 -1.55 -17.44
N ARG A 242 17.30 -2.80 -17.08
CA ARG A 242 17.00 -3.88 -18.03
C ARG A 242 15.76 -3.60 -18.87
N HIS A 243 14.72 -3.07 -18.25
CA HIS A 243 13.44 -2.83 -18.91
C HIS A 243 13.23 -1.36 -19.31
N ARG A 244 14.26 -0.50 -19.13
CA ARG A 244 14.19 0.93 -19.45
C ARG A 244 12.96 1.58 -18.81
N VAL A 245 12.76 1.28 -17.50
CA VAL A 245 11.63 1.80 -16.74
C VAL A 245 11.64 3.33 -16.76
N THR A 246 10.49 3.92 -17.08
CA THR A 246 10.30 5.37 -17.11
C THR A 246 9.54 5.91 -15.90
N HIS A 247 8.62 5.11 -15.37
CA HIS A 247 7.74 5.50 -14.27
C HIS A 247 7.70 4.42 -13.20
N ALA A 248 7.61 4.80 -11.93
CA ALA A 248 7.53 3.84 -10.83
C ALA A 248 6.78 4.41 -9.63
N GLN A 249 6.19 3.52 -8.81
CA GLN A 249 5.61 3.91 -7.54
C GLN A 249 6.27 3.14 -6.40
N PHE A 250 6.85 3.87 -5.45
CA PHE A 250 7.58 3.33 -4.31
C PHE A 250 6.91 3.64 -2.97
N VAL A 251 7.45 3.04 -1.93
CA VAL A 251 7.20 3.45 -0.54
C VAL A 251 8.52 3.85 0.13
N PRO A 252 8.52 4.76 1.10
CA PRO A 252 9.75 5.35 1.66
C PRO A 252 10.79 4.36 2.19
N VAL A 253 10.37 3.22 2.74
CA VAL A 253 11.33 2.19 3.20
C VAL A 253 12.13 1.58 2.05
N MET A 254 11.58 1.55 0.84
CA MET A 254 12.31 1.09 -0.35
C MET A 254 13.42 2.06 -0.71
N PHE A 255 13.16 3.37 -0.63
CA PHE A 255 14.19 4.40 -0.79
C PHE A 255 15.31 4.26 0.23
N THR A 256 14.96 4.11 1.51
CA THR A 256 15.95 3.90 2.57
C THR A 256 16.83 2.68 2.28
N ARG A 257 16.24 1.56 1.85
CA ARG A 257 17.00 0.33 1.52
C ARG A 257 17.90 0.51 0.30
N MET A 258 17.44 1.19 -0.76
CA MET A 258 18.24 1.49 -1.94
C MET A 258 19.40 2.45 -1.61
N LEU A 259 19.18 3.48 -0.79
CA LEU A 259 20.22 4.41 -0.34
C LEU A 259 21.26 3.75 0.58
N LYS A 260 20.94 2.63 1.24
CA LYS A 260 21.88 1.85 2.06
C LYS A 260 22.75 0.88 1.24
N LEU A 261 22.47 0.69 -0.04
CA LEU A 261 23.38 -0.04 -0.92
C LEU A 261 24.72 0.70 -1.02
N PRO A 262 25.84 -0.03 -1.17
CA PRO A 262 27.15 0.59 -1.41
C PRO A 262 27.12 1.51 -2.65
N ASP A 263 27.84 2.62 -2.60
CA ASP A 263 27.92 3.56 -3.71
C ASP A 263 28.38 2.91 -5.03
N SER A 264 29.29 1.92 -4.93
CA SER A 264 29.77 1.15 -6.07
C SER A 264 28.64 0.32 -6.75
N VAL A 265 27.67 -0.17 -5.95
CA VAL A 265 26.51 -0.89 -6.47
C VAL A 265 25.54 0.11 -7.10
N ARG A 266 25.18 1.19 -6.38
CA ARG A 266 24.24 2.21 -6.88
C ARG A 266 24.69 2.84 -8.20
N SER A 267 25.99 3.10 -8.35
CA SER A 267 26.58 3.70 -9.53
C SER A 267 26.80 2.72 -10.69
N SER A 268 26.65 1.41 -10.49
CA SER A 268 26.80 0.40 -11.54
C SER A 268 25.57 0.24 -12.42
N TYR A 269 24.43 0.78 -12.04
CA TYR A 269 23.18 0.67 -12.78
C TYR A 269 22.79 1.99 -13.46
N ASP A 270 22.39 1.91 -14.73
CA ASP A 270 21.85 3.03 -15.50
C ASP A 270 20.35 3.22 -15.19
N VAL A 271 20.03 4.22 -14.39
CA VAL A 271 18.66 4.60 -14.06
C VAL A 271 18.17 5.84 -14.84
N SER A 272 18.92 6.27 -15.86
CA SER A 272 18.64 7.50 -16.64
C SER A 272 17.35 7.44 -17.46
N SER A 273 16.73 6.25 -17.58
CA SER A 273 15.41 6.10 -18.21
C SER A 273 14.26 6.60 -17.33
N LEU A 274 14.47 6.76 -16.03
CA LEU A 274 13.43 7.27 -15.13
C LEU A 274 13.06 8.71 -15.48
N GLU A 275 11.77 8.95 -15.70
CA GLU A 275 11.21 10.25 -16.01
C GLU A 275 10.40 10.79 -14.84
N ARG A 276 9.64 9.92 -14.15
CA ARG A 276 8.86 10.27 -12.97
C ARG A 276 8.74 9.10 -12.01
N VAL A 277 8.86 9.41 -10.74
CA VAL A 277 8.74 8.46 -9.63
C VAL A 277 7.77 9.01 -8.62
N MET A 278 6.78 8.20 -8.25
CA MET A 278 5.81 8.55 -7.21
C MET A 278 6.12 7.78 -5.93
N HIS A 279 5.96 8.40 -4.77
CA HIS A 279 5.93 7.65 -3.51
C HIS A 279 4.74 8.05 -2.63
N ALA A 280 4.34 7.14 -1.75
CA ALA A 280 3.22 7.31 -0.84
C ALA A 280 3.22 6.25 0.28
N ALA A 281 2.09 6.09 0.95
CA ALA A 281 1.74 5.05 1.93
C ALA A 281 2.37 5.18 3.32
N ALA A 282 3.46 5.91 3.47
CA ALA A 282 4.10 6.19 4.75
C ALA A 282 4.78 7.57 4.71
N PRO A 283 5.02 8.22 5.85
CA PRO A 283 5.84 9.43 5.91
C PRO A 283 7.25 9.16 5.36
N CYS A 284 7.73 10.07 4.51
CA CYS A 284 9.08 10.01 3.98
C CYS A 284 9.97 11.00 4.74
N PRO A 285 11.05 10.54 5.41
CA PRO A 285 11.99 11.49 6.06
C PRO A 285 12.55 12.46 5.03
N VAL A 286 12.59 13.74 5.41
CA VAL A 286 13.03 14.83 4.53
C VAL A 286 14.41 14.54 3.92
N GLU A 287 15.34 14.06 4.73
CA GLU A 287 16.70 13.75 4.30
C GLU A 287 16.73 12.56 3.29
N ILE A 288 15.88 11.53 3.48
CA ILE A 288 15.77 10.40 2.56
C ILE A 288 15.26 10.86 1.19
N LYS A 289 14.17 11.65 1.17
CA LYS A 289 13.63 12.16 -0.09
C LYS A 289 14.61 13.10 -0.78
N LYS A 290 15.32 13.94 -0.03
CA LYS A 290 16.36 14.82 -0.58
C LYS A 290 17.48 14.00 -1.24
N GLN A 291 18.01 12.96 -0.57
CA GLN A 291 19.03 12.08 -1.14
C GLN A 291 18.53 11.35 -2.41
N MET A 292 17.24 10.97 -2.46
CA MET A 292 16.67 10.39 -3.67
C MET A 292 16.62 11.41 -4.82
N ILE A 293 16.21 12.65 -4.54
CA ILE A 293 16.21 13.74 -5.53
C ILE A 293 17.65 14.07 -5.98
N ASP A 294 18.62 14.10 -5.08
CA ASP A 294 20.03 14.30 -5.41
C ASP A 294 20.58 13.18 -6.32
N TRP A 295 20.07 11.93 -6.17
CA TRP A 295 20.50 10.80 -6.97
C TRP A 295 19.77 10.69 -8.32
N TRP A 296 18.42 10.79 -8.30
CA TRP A 296 17.57 10.55 -9.49
C TRP A 296 17.15 11.82 -10.22
N GLY A 297 17.42 12.99 -9.65
CA GLY A 297 16.94 14.28 -10.13
C GLY A 297 15.56 14.65 -9.52
N PRO A 298 15.03 15.85 -9.89
CA PRO A 298 13.76 16.36 -9.36
C PRO A 298 12.55 15.70 -10.03
N ILE A 299 12.50 14.37 -9.99
CA ILE A 299 11.45 13.52 -10.56
C ILE A 299 10.67 12.72 -9.50
N VAL A 300 11.00 12.91 -8.20
CA VAL A 300 10.44 12.14 -7.07
C VAL A 300 9.26 12.89 -6.48
N ASP A 301 8.08 12.66 -7.04
CA ASP A 301 6.81 13.23 -6.59
C ASP A 301 6.22 12.45 -5.41
N GLU A 302 5.29 13.06 -4.69
CA GLU A 302 4.64 12.44 -3.52
C GLU A 302 3.14 12.71 -3.54
N TYR A 303 2.35 11.70 -3.17
CA TYR A 303 0.96 11.90 -2.84
C TYR A 303 0.62 11.32 -1.46
N TYR A 304 -0.34 11.94 -0.79
CA TYR A 304 -0.96 11.41 0.41
C TYR A 304 -2.41 11.05 0.10
N ALA A 305 -2.79 9.84 0.43
CA ALA A 305 -4.15 9.31 0.30
C ALA A 305 -4.36 8.16 1.27
N SER A 306 -5.61 7.75 1.46
CA SER A 306 -5.97 6.57 2.24
C SER A 306 -6.63 5.51 1.35
N SER A 307 -6.69 4.27 1.84
CA SER A 307 -7.42 3.18 1.16
C SER A 307 -8.92 3.45 1.07
N GLU A 308 -9.45 4.27 1.95
CA GLU A 308 -10.82 4.76 1.97
C GLU A 308 -11.13 5.71 0.80
N ALA A 309 -10.11 6.27 0.15
CA ALA A 309 -10.21 7.22 -0.95
C ALA A 309 -11.05 8.48 -0.62
N ILE A 310 -10.99 8.93 0.64
CA ILE A 310 -11.73 10.11 1.14
C ILE A 310 -11.23 11.44 0.59
N GLY A 311 -10.03 11.46 0.02
CA GLY A 311 -9.35 12.60 -0.58
C GLY A 311 -7.88 12.30 -0.76
N SER A 312 -7.19 13.19 -1.46
CA SER A 312 -5.76 13.07 -1.72
C SER A 312 -5.09 14.43 -1.85
N THR A 313 -3.78 14.45 -1.57
CA THR A 313 -2.90 15.59 -1.90
C THR A 313 -1.80 15.13 -2.84
N LEU A 314 -1.19 16.05 -3.55
CA LEU A 314 -0.09 15.81 -4.47
C LEU A 314 0.94 16.94 -4.37
N ILE A 315 2.22 16.59 -4.46
CA ILE A 315 3.32 17.53 -4.56
C ILE A 315 4.36 17.01 -5.55
N SER A 316 4.75 17.86 -6.48
CA SER A 316 5.87 17.58 -7.38
C SER A 316 7.20 17.69 -6.64
N ALA A 317 8.25 17.07 -7.20
CA ALA A 317 9.60 17.19 -6.63
C ALA A 317 10.08 18.63 -6.56
N GLU A 318 9.74 19.45 -7.56
CA GLU A 318 10.13 20.89 -7.59
C GLU A 318 9.42 21.69 -6.49
N GLU A 319 8.10 21.49 -6.30
CA GLU A 319 7.35 22.12 -5.20
C GLU A 319 7.86 21.63 -3.85
N TRP A 320 8.18 20.34 -3.75
CA TRP A 320 8.68 19.74 -2.50
C TRP A 320 10.03 20.34 -2.06
N LEU A 321 10.92 20.69 -3.01
CA LEU A 321 12.17 21.38 -2.69
C LEU A 321 11.95 22.78 -2.07
N ALA A 322 10.82 23.42 -2.38
CA ALA A 322 10.41 24.67 -1.76
C ALA A 322 9.66 24.45 -0.42
N HIS A 323 8.99 23.30 -0.27
CA HIS A 323 8.20 22.92 0.92
C HIS A 323 8.63 21.57 1.49
N PRO A 324 9.89 21.40 1.97
CA PRO A 324 10.40 20.12 2.42
C PRO A 324 9.58 19.53 3.56
N GLY A 325 9.18 18.24 3.43
CA GLY A 325 8.37 17.53 4.40
C GLY A 325 6.85 17.67 4.20
N SER A 326 6.41 18.50 3.25
CA SER A 326 5.00 18.55 2.86
C SER A 326 4.61 17.34 2.01
N VAL A 327 3.34 16.92 2.14
CA VAL A 327 2.69 15.93 1.27
C VAL A 327 1.80 16.60 0.20
N GLY A 328 1.90 17.91 0.04
CA GLY A 328 1.28 18.67 -1.04
C GLY A 328 -0.05 19.32 -0.74
N LYS A 329 -0.73 19.71 -1.82
CA LYS A 329 -2.04 20.36 -1.80
C LYS A 329 -3.16 19.40 -2.16
N PRO A 330 -4.40 19.67 -1.70
CA PRO A 330 -5.55 18.83 -2.05
C PRO A 330 -5.77 18.78 -3.57
N MET A 331 -6.10 17.58 -4.07
CA MET A 331 -6.36 17.30 -5.46
C MET A 331 -7.78 16.77 -5.62
N LEU A 332 -8.63 17.53 -6.33
CA LEU A 332 -10.03 17.17 -6.57
C LEU A 332 -10.88 16.96 -5.30
N CYS A 333 -10.49 17.58 -4.19
CA CYS A 333 -11.16 17.51 -2.90
C CYS A 333 -10.89 18.79 -2.11
N GLU A 334 -11.62 19.01 -1.01
CA GLU A 334 -11.32 20.04 -0.03
C GLU A 334 -10.66 19.40 1.20
N LEU A 335 -9.73 20.12 1.82
CA LEU A 335 -9.00 19.65 2.99
C LEU A 335 -9.19 20.63 4.14
N HIS A 336 -9.51 20.10 5.32
CA HIS A 336 -9.79 20.85 6.53
C HIS A 336 -8.97 20.28 7.70
N ILE A 337 -8.47 21.17 8.57
CA ILE A 337 -7.78 20.81 9.81
C ILE A 337 -8.67 21.23 10.96
N LEU A 338 -9.10 20.26 11.79
CA LEU A 338 -10.07 20.52 12.86
C LEU A 338 -9.46 20.26 14.24
N ASP A 339 -9.92 21.09 15.22
CA ASP A 339 -9.69 20.84 16.63
C ASP A 339 -10.62 19.72 17.19
N GLU A 340 -10.48 19.40 18.48
CA GLU A 340 -11.30 18.38 19.15
C GLU A 340 -12.81 18.75 19.24
N ASN A 341 -13.15 20.01 19.06
CA ASN A 341 -14.52 20.52 19.06
C ASN A 341 -15.12 20.58 17.65
N GLY A 342 -14.34 20.25 16.63
CA GLY A 342 -14.73 20.30 15.22
C GLY A 342 -14.67 21.71 14.60
N ASN A 343 -13.91 22.64 15.19
CA ASN A 343 -13.66 23.97 14.61
C ASN A 343 -12.42 23.91 13.71
N GLU A 344 -12.44 24.66 12.63
CA GLU A 344 -11.28 24.80 11.73
C GLU A 344 -10.15 25.55 12.44
N LEU A 345 -8.93 25.03 12.26
CA LEU A 345 -7.71 25.61 12.79
C LEU A 345 -7.02 26.49 11.73
N PRO A 346 -6.41 27.60 12.13
CA PRO A 346 -5.63 28.43 11.22
C PRO A 346 -4.33 27.73 10.80
N PRO A 347 -3.66 28.21 9.72
CA PRO A 347 -2.36 27.68 9.29
C PRO A 347 -1.35 27.57 10.44
N GLY A 348 -0.50 26.55 10.37
CA GLY A 348 0.55 26.24 11.36
C GLY A 348 0.08 25.54 12.63
N GLN A 349 -1.23 25.39 12.85
CA GLN A 349 -1.76 24.69 14.01
C GLN A 349 -2.14 23.23 13.64
N PRO A 350 -1.56 22.22 14.31
CA PRO A 350 -1.88 20.83 14.04
C PRO A 350 -3.25 20.45 14.60
N GLY A 351 -4.01 19.69 13.80
CA GLY A 351 -5.31 19.15 14.15
C GLY A 351 -5.59 17.89 13.33
N GLU A 352 -6.78 17.32 13.51
CA GLU A 352 -7.21 16.15 12.75
C GLU A 352 -7.57 16.55 11.31
N ILE A 353 -7.11 15.73 10.36
CA ILE A 353 -7.28 15.98 8.92
C ILE A 353 -8.64 15.43 8.47
N TYR A 354 -9.42 16.26 7.81
CA TYR A 354 -10.68 15.91 7.18
C TYR A 354 -10.67 16.26 5.69
N PHE A 355 -11.35 15.44 4.91
CA PHE A 355 -11.58 15.69 3.49
C PHE A 355 -13.07 15.81 3.17
N ALA A 356 -13.40 16.70 2.24
CA ALA A 356 -14.71 16.83 1.61
C ALA A 356 -14.59 16.58 0.09
N GLY A 357 -15.61 15.96 -0.51
CA GLY A 357 -15.66 15.70 -1.95
C GLY A 357 -14.94 14.44 -2.43
N GLY A 358 -14.44 13.60 -1.52
CA GLY A 358 -13.89 12.29 -1.85
C GLY A 358 -14.96 11.22 -2.12
N PHE A 359 -14.51 9.98 -2.34
CA PHE A 359 -15.44 8.86 -2.55
C PHE A 359 -16.18 8.49 -1.25
N ASP A 360 -17.42 8.05 -1.42
CA ASP A 360 -18.17 7.45 -0.33
C ASP A 360 -17.72 6.00 -0.09
N PHE A 361 -17.63 5.61 1.19
CA PHE A 361 -17.20 4.28 1.60
C PHE A 361 -17.89 3.84 2.89
N GLU A 362 -17.86 2.56 3.16
CA GLU A 362 -18.23 1.97 4.45
C GLU A 362 -17.15 1.01 4.95
N TYR A 363 -16.99 0.92 6.27
CA TYR A 363 -16.29 -0.21 6.86
C TYR A 363 -17.24 -1.38 6.91
N LEU A 364 -16.94 -2.43 6.16
CA LEU A 364 -17.79 -3.61 6.00
C LEU A 364 -18.14 -4.23 7.36
N ASN A 365 -19.44 -4.41 7.60
CA ASN A 365 -19.98 -4.94 8.86
C ASN A 365 -19.67 -4.10 10.13
N ASP A 366 -19.28 -2.81 9.98
CA ASP A 366 -18.97 -1.90 11.09
C ASP A 366 -19.58 -0.50 10.85
N ALA A 367 -20.90 -0.41 10.97
CA ALA A 367 -21.65 0.83 10.78
C ALA A 367 -21.28 1.90 11.82
N ALA A 368 -20.93 1.50 13.04
CA ALA A 368 -20.54 2.44 14.10
C ALA A 368 -19.22 3.13 13.73
N LYS A 369 -18.25 2.39 13.23
CA LYS A 369 -16.99 2.94 12.77
C LYS A 369 -17.14 3.79 11.51
N THR A 370 -17.99 3.36 10.57
CA THR A 370 -18.32 4.14 9.37
C THR A 370 -18.87 5.51 9.77
N ALA A 371 -19.81 5.55 10.73
CA ALA A 371 -20.34 6.79 11.26
C ALA A 371 -19.27 7.63 11.98
N ALA A 372 -18.39 7.00 12.76
CA ALA A 372 -17.32 7.68 13.49
C ALA A 372 -16.20 8.24 12.58
N SER A 373 -16.12 7.82 11.32
CA SER A 373 -15.16 8.35 10.33
C SER A 373 -15.65 9.63 9.63
N ARG A 374 -16.82 10.18 10.04
CA ARG A 374 -17.40 11.39 9.47
C ARG A 374 -17.79 12.37 10.55
N ASP A 375 -17.61 13.64 10.28
CA ASP A 375 -18.14 14.70 11.13
C ASP A 375 -19.62 15.02 10.79
N LYS A 376 -20.21 15.96 11.54
CA LYS A 376 -21.59 16.40 11.34
C LYS A 376 -21.86 17.06 9.96
N ARG A 377 -20.82 17.47 9.24
CA ARG A 377 -20.89 18.07 7.88
C ARG A 377 -20.77 16.99 6.79
N GLY A 378 -20.43 15.75 7.18
CA GLY A 378 -20.15 14.64 6.26
C GLY A 378 -18.70 14.59 5.79
N TRP A 379 -17.83 15.43 6.32
CA TRP A 379 -16.39 15.37 6.02
C TRP A 379 -15.77 14.11 6.62
N ALA A 380 -14.93 13.45 5.85
CA ALA A 380 -14.37 12.16 6.23
C ALA A 380 -12.93 12.28 6.75
N THR A 381 -12.60 11.46 7.75
CA THR A 381 -11.26 11.34 8.34
C THR A 381 -10.83 9.88 8.48
N VAL A 382 -9.53 9.64 8.49
CA VAL A 382 -8.91 8.35 8.87
C VAL A 382 -8.10 8.46 10.18
N GLY A 383 -8.19 9.64 10.86
CA GLY A 383 -7.54 9.91 12.13
C GLY A 383 -6.07 10.31 12.00
N ASP A 384 -5.65 10.78 10.85
CA ASP A 384 -4.33 11.38 10.68
C ASP A 384 -4.33 12.83 11.18
N VAL A 385 -3.21 13.29 11.71
CA VAL A 385 -3.00 14.63 12.28
C VAL A 385 -1.97 15.37 11.44
N GLY A 386 -2.25 16.65 11.16
CA GLY A 386 -1.37 17.50 10.38
C GLY A 386 -1.76 18.97 10.47
N TYR A 387 -1.09 19.80 9.72
CA TYR A 387 -1.37 21.24 9.60
C TYR A 387 -1.16 21.71 8.16
N LEU A 388 -1.83 22.78 7.79
CA LEU A 388 -1.55 23.52 6.56
C LEU A 388 -0.58 24.67 6.87
N ASP A 389 0.37 24.93 5.94
CA ASP A 389 1.10 26.20 5.97
C ASP A 389 0.28 27.35 5.36
N ASP A 390 0.86 28.57 5.35
CA ASP A 390 0.20 29.77 4.80
C ASP A 390 -0.04 29.67 3.28
N ASP A 391 0.69 28.81 2.58
CA ASP A 391 0.56 28.55 1.14
C ASP A 391 -0.39 27.39 0.84
N GLY A 392 -0.97 26.75 1.88
CA GLY A 392 -1.95 25.66 1.77
C GLY A 392 -1.35 24.28 1.50
N TYR A 393 -0.05 24.09 1.79
CA TYR A 393 0.58 22.77 1.75
C TYR A 393 0.34 22.02 3.05
N LEU A 394 0.01 20.72 2.94
CA LEU A 394 -0.23 19.84 4.08
C LEU A 394 1.07 19.24 4.60
N TYR A 395 1.24 19.27 5.90
CA TYR A 395 2.31 18.58 6.64
C TYR A 395 1.69 17.57 7.60
N LEU A 396 2.09 16.29 7.47
CA LEU A 396 1.66 15.24 8.39
C LEU A 396 2.54 15.25 9.65
N THR A 397 1.93 15.14 10.81
CA THR A 397 2.66 15.02 12.08
C THR A 397 2.68 13.59 12.59
N ASP A 398 1.54 12.95 12.73
CA ASP A 398 1.40 11.52 13.12
C ASP A 398 -0.07 11.07 12.99
N ARG A 399 -0.35 9.85 13.46
CA ARG A 399 -1.71 9.38 13.72
C ARG A 399 -2.13 9.68 15.15
N ARG A 400 -3.35 10.13 15.34
CA ARG A 400 -3.90 10.48 16.66
C ARG A 400 -3.67 9.41 17.72
N HIS A 401 -3.78 8.13 17.38
CA HIS A 401 -3.60 7.01 18.29
C HIS A 401 -2.15 6.55 18.52
N HIS A 402 -1.18 7.13 17.81
CA HIS A 402 0.25 6.89 18.04
C HIS A 402 0.89 7.98 18.90
N MET A 403 0.21 9.10 19.09
CA MET A 403 0.69 10.20 19.92
C MET A 403 0.98 9.71 21.34
N ILE A 404 2.16 10.03 21.84
CA ILE A 404 2.60 9.70 23.19
C ILE A 404 2.25 10.88 24.09
N ILE A 405 1.63 10.63 25.22
CA ILE A 405 1.34 11.66 26.22
C ILE A 405 2.28 11.42 27.40
N SER A 406 3.31 12.23 27.49
CA SER A 406 4.33 12.13 28.54
C SER A 406 4.34 13.41 29.38
N GLY A 407 4.01 13.30 30.67
CA GLY A 407 3.95 14.46 31.56
C GLY A 407 2.99 15.56 31.08
N GLY A 408 1.90 15.20 30.38
CA GLY A 408 0.95 16.16 29.81
C GLY A 408 1.40 16.80 28.49
N VAL A 409 2.56 16.38 27.92
CA VAL A 409 3.06 16.88 26.66
C VAL A 409 2.77 15.87 25.56
N ASN A 410 2.20 16.33 24.45
CA ASN A 410 1.98 15.53 23.25
C ASN A 410 3.30 15.37 22.48
N ILE A 411 3.73 14.13 22.30
CA ILE A 411 4.95 13.79 21.53
C ILE A 411 4.53 12.96 20.33
N TYR A 412 4.97 13.37 19.16
CA TYR A 412 4.73 12.68 17.90
C TYR A 412 5.92 11.78 17.56
N PRO A 413 5.82 10.46 17.68
CA PRO A 413 6.91 9.51 17.48
C PRO A 413 7.60 9.62 16.13
N GLN A 414 6.87 10.00 15.09
CA GLN A 414 7.35 10.05 13.72
C GLN A 414 8.57 10.96 13.55
N GLU A 415 8.65 12.06 14.32
CA GLU A 415 9.80 12.96 14.25
C GLU A 415 11.11 12.26 14.68
N THR A 416 11.03 11.47 15.75
CA THR A 416 12.17 10.69 16.24
C THR A 416 12.50 9.51 15.32
N GLU A 417 11.49 8.83 14.76
CA GLU A 417 11.66 7.76 13.76
C GLU A 417 12.37 8.30 12.51
N ASN A 418 11.90 9.42 11.97
CA ASN A 418 12.49 10.08 10.81
C ASN A 418 13.96 10.43 11.02
N LEU A 419 14.31 10.89 12.21
CA LEU A 419 15.71 11.21 12.53
C LEU A 419 16.54 9.94 12.66
N LEU A 420 16.09 8.92 13.38
CA LEU A 420 16.84 7.68 13.61
C LEU A 420 17.26 7.00 12.30
N VAL A 421 16.38 6.92 11.29
CA VAL A 421 16.69 6.25 10.02
C VAL A 421 17.72 7.01 9.17
N THR A 422 18.01 8.26 9.49
CA THR A 422 19.10 9.02 8.83
C THR A 422 20.48 8.62 9.35
N HIS A 423 20.56 7.95 10.51
CA HIS A 423 21.84 7.51 11.06
C HIS A 423 22.43 6.37 10.19
N PRO A 424 23.75 6.42 9.83
CA PRO A 424 24.37 5.45 8.90
C PRO A 424 24.19 3.98 9.28
N LYS A 425 24.22 3.68 10.59
CA LYS A 425 24.11 2.32 11.11
C LYS A 425 22.66 1.86 11.38
N VAL A 426 21.67 2.72 11.22
CA VAL A 426 20.25 2.42 11.45
C VAL A 426 19.58 2.09 10.13
N LEU A 427 19.03 0.90 10.00
CA LEU A 427 18.25 0.48 8.84
C LEU A 427 16.79 0.89 8.98
N ASP A 428 16.23 0.74 10.20
CA ASP A 428 14.83 1.01 10.49
C ASP A 428 14.62 1.36 11.96
N ALA A 429 13.54 2.08 12.29
CA ALA A 429 13.24 2.50 13.65
C ALA A 429 11.73 2.53 13.91
N ALA A 430 11.35 2.20 15.15
CA ALA A 430 10.01 2.30 15.70
C ALA A 430 10.06 3.07 17.01
N VAL A 431 9.20 4.08 17.18
CA VAL A 431 9.09 4.86 18.42
C VAL A 431 7.64 4.84 18.91
N PHE A 432 7.44 4.60 20.21
CA PHE A 432 6.13 4.51 20.82
C PHE A 432 6.21 4.79 22.33
N GLY A 433 5.04 5.08 22.92
CA GLY A 433 4.92 5.26 24.38
C GLY A 433 4.79 3.93 25.08
N ILE A 434 5.55 3.73 26.14
CA ILE A 434 5.33 2.63 27.10
C ILE A 434 4.82 3.20 28.43
N PRO A 435 4.07 2.43 29.26
CA PRO A 435 3.62 2.90 30.55
C PRO A 435 4.77 3.42 31.43
N ASP A 436 4.51 4.51 32.15
CA ASP A 436 5.46 5.16 33.07
C ASP A 436 4.67 5.71 34.26
N ASP A 437 5.05 5.32 35.46
CA ASP A 437 4.29 5.60 36.69
C ASP A 437 4.26 7.11 37.02
N GLU A 438 5.26 7.87 36.62
CA GLU A 438 5.37 9.30 36.90
C GLU A 438 4.80 10.17 35.76
N MET A 439 5.12 9.80 34.53
CA MET A 439 4.83 10.60 33.34
C MET A 439 3.59 10.11 32.58
N GLY A 440 2.95 9.00 33.01
CA GLY A 440 1.88 8.33 32.28
C GLY A 440 2.43 7.46 31.16
N GLN A 441 3.23 8.06 30.27
CA GLN A 441 3.98 7.33 29.24
C GLN A 441 5.41 7.85 29.14
N SER A 442 6.36 6.98 28.80
CA SER A 442 7.72 7.35 28.41
C SER A 442 8.01 6.89 26.97
N VAL A 443 8.87 7.65 26.29
CA VAL A 443 9.23 7.35 24.91
C VAL A 443 10.22 6.19 24.85
N LYS A 444 9.88 5.16 24.08
CA LYS A 444 10.71 3.99 23.79
C LYS A 444 11.01 3.93 22.30
N ALA A 445 12.29 3.63 21.95
CA ALA A 445 12.65 3.29 20.58
C ALA A 445 13.05 1.81 20.47
N VAL A 446 12.74 1.22 19.32
CA VAL A 446 13.25 -0.10 18.88
C VAL A 446 13.87 0.10 17.52
N VAL A 447 15.12 -0.32 17.36
CA VAL A 447 15.94 -0.04 16.18
C VAL A 447 16.38 -1.35 15.52
N GLN A 448 16.33 -1.38 14.22
CA GLN A 448 16.99 -2.38 13.39
C GLN A 448 18.28 -1.78 12.83
N THR A 449 19.41 -2.40 13.08
CA THR A 449 20.72 -1.97 12.58
C THR A 449 20.97 -2.48 11.17
N VAL A 450 21.84 -1.78 10.41
CA VAL A 450 22.31 -2.23 9.09
C VAL A 450 23.15 -3.51 9.22
N ASP A 451 24.08 -3.53 10.19
CA ASP A 451 24.84 -4.72 10.58
C ASP A 451 24.37 -5.16 11.97
N SER A 452 24.01 -6.44 12.12
CA SER A 452 23.59 -7.01 13.40
C SER A 452 24.66 -6.92 14.48
N ALA A 453 25.93 -6.83 14.11
CA ALA A 453 27.05 -6.64 15.04
C ALA A 453 27.02 -5.27 15.74
N ASP A 454 26.34 -4.27 15.17
CA ASP A 454 26.17 -2.95 15.78
C ASP A 454 25.07 -2.91 16.87
N ALA A 455 24.27 -3.97 17.03
CA ALA A 455 23.20 -4.04 18.04
C ALA A 455 23.74 -4.25 19.45
N THR A 456 24.40 -3.25 20.01
CA THR A 456 25.07 -3.29 21.32
C THR A 456 24.56 -2.22 22.28
N ASP A 457 24.73 -2.42 23.59
CA ASP A 457 24.36 -1.42 24.60
C ASP A 457 25.15 -0.12 24.42
N GLU A 458 26.43 -0.21 24.01
CA GLU A 458 27.26 0.97 23.71
C GLU A 458 26.65 1.79 22.56
N PHE A 459 26.23 1.14 21.50
CA PHE A 459 25.58 1.83 20.38
C PHE A 459 24.20 2.40 20.74
N SER A 460 23.47 1.76 21.68
CA SER A 460 22.25 2.36 22.25
C SER A 460 22.53 3.69 22.93
N ASP A 461 23.59 3.77 23.75
CA ASP A 461 23.99 5.00 24.45
C ASP A 461 24.45 6.09 23.45
N ASP A 462 25.22 5.69 22.43
CA ASP A 462 25.65 6.58 21.35
C ASP A 462 24.45 7.17 20.57
N LEU A 463 23.45 6.34 20.23
CA LEU A 463 22.23 6.80 19.56
C LEU A 463 21.41 7.73 20.44
N LEU A 464 21.31 7.47 21.74
CA LEU A 464 20.62 8.36 22.67
C LEU A 464 21.33 9.72 22.76
N ALA A 465 22.66 9.73 22.84
CA ALA A 465 23.45 10.96 22.83
C ALA A 465 23.27 11.72 21.50
N TRP A 466 23.34 11.00 20.38
CA TRP A 466 23.16 11.55 19.03
C TRP A 466 21.78 12.18 18.82
N LEU A 467 20.72 11.57 19.36
CA LEU A 467 19.36 12.12 19.34
C LEU A 467 19.24 13.39 20.20
N ARG A 468 19.82 13.39 21.41
CA ARG A 468 19.76 14.56 22.34
C ARG A 468 20.42 15.80 21.79
N ASP A 469 21.41 15.66 20.92
CA ASP A 469 22.04 16.75 20.22
C ASP A 469 21.18 17.38 19.11
N ARG A 470 20.09 16.68 18.68
CA ARG A 470 19.30 17.02 17.48
C ARG A 470 17.82 17.23 17.76
N LEU A 471 17.32 16.71 18.88
CA LEU A 471 15.92 16.83 19.29
C LEU A 471 15.80 17.41 20.70
N ALA A 472 14.66 18.04 20.97
CA ALA A 472 14.31 18.42 22.33
C ALA A 472 14.26 17.18 23.23
N HIS A 473 14.82 17.28 24.44
CA HIS A 473 15.03 16.15 25.35
C HIS A 473 13.75 15.34 25.63
N TYR A 474 12.60 15.99 25.72
CA TYR A 474 11.32 15.33 26.00
C TYR A 474 10.83 14.44 24.84
N LYS A 475 11.34 14.67 23.61
CA LYS A 475 11.05 13.84 22.43
C LYS A 475 11.99 12.64 22.30
N CYS A 476 13.14 12.69 22.99
CA CYS A 476 14.13 11.62 22.92
C CYS A 476 13.64 10.37 23.67
N PRO A 477 13.90 9.17 23.15
CA PRO A 477 13.63 7.93 23.87
C PRO A 477 14.40 7.89 25.20
N ARG A 478 13.77 7.32 26.24
CA ARG A 478 14.46 6.99 27.49
C ARG A 478 15.31 5.73 27.38
N SER A 479 14.95 4.86 26.44
CA SER A 479 15.71 3.63 26.15
C SER A 479 15.55 3.22 24.69
N ILE A 480 16.60 2.58 24.16
CA ILE A 480 16.61 1.96 22.84
C ILE A 480 16.80 0.45 23.03
N SER A 481 16.09 -0.35 22.27
CA SER A 481 16.31 -1.78 22.10
C SER A 481 16.55 -2.12 20.65
N PHE A 482 17.18 -3.26 20.39
CA PHE A 482 17.43 -3.69 19.02
C PHE A 482 16.62 -4.94 18.68
N GLU A 483 16.14 -4.99 17.42
CA GLU A 483 15.51 -6.16 16.82
C GLU A 483 16.20 -6.49 15.50
N ALA A 484 16.30 -7.76 15.18
CA ALA A 484 16.87 -8.21 13.92
C ALA A 484 16.02 -7.75 12.72
N GLN A 485 14.70 -7.62 12.93
CA GLN A 485 13.76 -7.09 11.95
C GLN A 485 12.57 -6.46 12.67
N LEU A 486 12.19 -5.26 12.26
CA LEU A 486 10.97 -4.63 12.75
C LEU A 486 9.73 -5.20 12.04
N PRO A 487 8.58 -5.33 12.76
CA PRO A 487 7.35 -5.83 12.18
C PRO A 487 6.75 -4.78 11.23
N ARG A 488 7.05 -4.90 9.95
CA ARG A 488 6.50 -4.07 8.88
C ARG A 488 5.75 -4.89 7.86
N THR A 489 4.74 -4.29 7.27
CA THR A 489 4.20 -4.78 6.00
C THR A 489 5.23 -4.59 4.89
N ASP A 490 5.07 -5.30 3.77
CA ASP A 490 5.94 -5.12 2.60
C ASP A 490 5.84 -3.71 1.98
N THR A 491 4.75 -2.98 2.24
CA THR A 491 4.62 -1.54 1.94
C THR A 491 5.20 -0.64 3.03
N GLY A 492 5.97 -1.20 3.95
CA GLY A 492 6.68 -0.44 4.96
C GLY A 492 5.85 0.04 6.15
N LYS A 493 4.55 -0.25 6.22
CA LYS A 493 3.73 0.13 7.38
C LYS A 493 4.15 -0.66 8.63
N LEU A 494 4.51 0.06 9.68
CA LEU A 494 4.96 -0.51 10.95
C LEU A 494 3.78 -1.00 11.80
N TYR A 495 3.87 -2.23 12.31
CA TYR A 495 2.92 -2.79 13.28
C TYR A 495 3.34 -2.48 14.72
N LYS A 496 3.23 -1.20 15.12
CA LYS A 496 3.61 -0.74 16.47
C LYS A 496 2.95 -1.54 17.61
N ASN A 497 1.75 -2.06 17.40
CA ASN A 497 1.03 -2.86 18.40
C ASN A 497 1.75 -4.17 18.78
N GLU A 498 2.52 -4.77 17.90
CA GLU A 498 3.31 -5.95 18.21
C GLU A 498 4.48 -5.60 19.14
N LEU A 499 5.14 -4.49 18.83
CA LEU A 499 6.22 -3.99 19.68
C LEU A 499 5.70 -3.50 21.03
N LEU A 500 4.56 -2.82 21.06
CA LEU A 500 3.90 -2.42 22.31
C LEU A 500 3.64 -3.62 23.21
N LYS A 501 3.09 -4.71 22.68
CA LYS A 501 2.85 -5.94 23.48
C LYS A 501 4.15 -6.52 24.05
N LYS A 502 5.27 -6.43 23.31
CA LYS A 502 6.57 -6.97 23.72
C LYS A 502 7.26 -6.11 24.78
N TYR A 503 7.12 -4.79 24.70
CA TYR A 503 7.90 -3.83 25.49
C TYR A 503 7.10 -3.09 26.57
N SER A 504 5.78 -3.29 26.67
CA SER A 504 4.94 -2.68 27.71
C SER A 504 4.74 -3.59 28.95
N VAL A 505 5.58 -4.60 29.13
CA VAL A 505 5.51 -5.56 30.27
C VAL A 505 6.49 -5.13 31.36
#